data_0a544c8720a7a325a7194bacb74853db
#
_entry.id   0a544c8720a7a325a7194bacb74853db
#
_cell.length_a   1.000
_cell.length_b   1.000
_cell.length_c   1.000
_cell.angle_alpha   90.00
_cell.angle_beta   90.00
_cell.angle_gamma   90.00
#
_symmetry.space_group_name_H-M   'P 1'
#
loop_
_entity.id
_entity.type
_entity.pdbx_description
1 polymer ?
#
loop_
_entity_poly.entity_id
_entity_poly.type
_entity_poly.pdbx_seq_one_letter_code
_entity_poly.pdbx_strand_id
1 'polypeptide(L)'
;QIGGGVERGTLDIAKEVSTKGFNSVIISSGGNMAEKYKYKGVAHYNLPLNKKGLISFFRCRKGFHLLLEEIKPDIVHIRSRWPAFCLSNIIKKKGIPLVTTYHGTYSGNNFFLKKNYNKVMTNGDVVISISKFIDDHLRHFFPECKNRIIQVSRGIDTKYFDIESVTQKRKEIFLSNLSIRENTHLFLLPGRITSWKGHEVAIEAAKEIKIVRPELDFAFVFVGLIQEKKGYTKKILKKIKRLGLENSILFCGHLNDMPAVYSTADIVISTSIEPEAFGRVSAEASSMTKPIISTNHGGSREIIEDKITGWLVEKRKPKLLAEKILNVLDLPQEKKDQIGKNARKRIYGKFGLDQMLKKTLRIYEDLFERKKKSTNH
;
A
#
# COMPACT_ATOMS: atom_id res chain seq x y z
N GLN A 1 -0.24 -14.42 9.05
CA GLN A 1 0.38 -13.29 8.29
C GLN A 1 -0.66 -12.20 8.12
N ILE A 2 -0.34 -11.02 8.56
CA ILE A 2 -1.17 -9.83 8.39
C ILE A 2 -1.06 -9.44 6.94
N GLY A 3 -2.19 -9.39 6.24
CA GLY A 3 -2.25 -9.15 4.82
C GLY A 3 -1.73 -7.78 4.42
N GLY A 4 -0.97 -7.75 3.33
CA GLY A 4 -0.51 -6.51 2.72
C GLY A 4 -1.60 -5.86 1.87
N GLY A 5 -1.23 -4.73 1.29
CA GLY A 5 -2.18 -4.03 0.45
C GLY A 5 -2.58 -4.77 -0.83
N VAL A 6 -1.79 -5.74 -1.32
CA VAL A 6 -2.15 -6.55 -2.51
C VAL A 6 -3.31 -7.48 -2.18
N GLU A 7 -3.23 -8.17 -1.06
CA GLU A 7 -4.24 -9.10 -0.58
C GLU A 7 -5.56 -8.37 -0.33
N ARG A 8 -5.54 -7.24 0.37
CA ARG A 8 -6.74 -6.43 0.61
C ARG A 8 -7.40 -6.02 -0.69
N GLY A 9 -6.65 -5.42 -1.63
CA GLY A 9 -7.21 -5.02 -2.92
C GLY A 9 -7.69 -6.19 -3.77
N THR A 10 -7.20 -7.42 -3.57
CA THR A 10 -7.74 -8.62 -4.22
C THR A 10 -9.13 -8.95 -3.67
N LEU A 11 -9.28 -8.91 -2.35
CA LEU A 11 -10.56 -9.15 -1.68
C LEU A 11 -11.60 -8.08 -2.03
N ASP A 12 -11.20 -6.81 -2.07
CA ASP A 12 -12.09 -5.70 -2.41
C ASP A 12 -12.64 -5.84 -3.84
N ILE A 13 -11.77 -6.19 -4.81
CA ILE A 13 -12.20 -6.44 -6.20
C ILE A 13 -13.11 -7.68 -6.28
N ALA A 14 -12.74 -8.77 -5.63
CA ALA A 14 -13.55 -9.99 -5.68
C ALA A 14 -14.94 -9.80 -5.08
N LYS A 15 -15.03 -9.04 -3.98
CA LYS A 15 -16.30 -8.65 -3.37
C LYS A 15 -17.14 -7.82 -4.34
N GLU A 16 -16.55 -6.82 -4.98
CA GLU A 16 -17.27 -5.93 -5.91
C GLU A 16 -17.80 -6.70 -7.12
N VAL A 17 -16.97 -7.58 -7.71
CA VAL A 17 -17.39 -8.48 -8.81
C VAL A 17 -18.63 -9.29 -8.39
N SER A 18 -18.60 -9.90 -7.22
CA SER A 18 -19.73 -10.66 -6.69
C SER A 18 -20.97 -9.80 -6.42
N THR A 19 -20.78 -8.59 -5.87
CA THR A 19 -21.87 -7.65 -5.60
C THR A 19 -22.58 -7.19 -6.88
N LYS A 20 -21.86 -7.19 -8.01
CA LYS A 20 -22.41 -6.91 -9.35
C LYS A 20 -23.09 -8.11 -10.01
N GLY A 21 -23.23 -9.23 -9.30
CA GLY A 21 -23.91 -10.43 -9.79
C GLY A 21 -23.04 -11.38 -10.62
N PHE A 22 -21.71 -11.15 -10.67
CA PHE A 22 -20.79 -12.05 -11.38
C PHE A 22 -20.18 -13.08 -10.43
N ASN A 23 -19.87 -14.26 -10.93
CA ASN A 23 -19.14 -15.28 -10.19
C ASN A 23 -17.69 -14.80 -9.94
N SER A 24 -17.29 -14.82 -8.70
CA SER A 24 -15.95 -14.39 -8.29
C SER A 24 -15.20 -15.52 -7.60
N VAL A 25 -13.97 -15.78 -8.04
CA VAL A 25 -13.12 -16.84 -7.50
C VAL A 25 -11.76 -16.27 -7.14
N ILE A 26 -11.29 -16.58 -5.95
CA ILE A 26 -9.93 -16.28 -5.49
C ILE A 26 -9.14 -17.59 -5.40
N ILE A 27 -7.96 -17.60 -6.01
CA ILE A 27 -7.00 -18.69 -5.89
C ILE A 27 -5.76 -18.16 -5.16
N SER A 28 -5.46 -18.71 -4.01
CA SER A 28 -4.29 -18.32 -3.20
C SER A 28 -3.75 -19.49 -2.39
N SER A 29 -2.71 -19.24 -1.61
CA SER A 29 -2.17 -20.22 -0.64
C SER A 29 -2.87 -20.18 0.72
N GLY A 30 -4.06 -19.57 0.82
CA GLY A 30 -4.77 -19.41 2.09
C GLY A 30 -4.13 -18.36 3.01
N GLY A 31 -4.53 -18.39 4.27
CA GLY A 31 -4.05 -17.54 5.36
C GLY A 31 -5.16 -16.70 5.99
N ASN A 32 -4.84 -16.03 7.11
CA ASN A 32 -5.81 -15.34 7.98
C ASN A 32 -6.76 -14.37 7.25
N MET A 33 -6.32 -13.73 6.17
CA MET A 33 -7.21 -12.84 5.40
C MET A 33 -8.25 -13.62 4.59
N ALA A 34 -7.88 -14.75 3.99
CA ALA A 34 -8.82 -15.59 3.26
C ALA A 34 -9.90 -16.19 4.20
N GLU A 35 -9.53 -16.46 5.46
CA GLU A 35 -10.45 -16.97 6.49
C GLU A 35 -11.33 -15.85 7.07
N LYS A 36 -10.73 -14.69 7.38
CA LYS A 36 -11.41 -13.56 8.02
C LYS A 36 -12.41 -12.85 7.10
N TYR A 37 -12.11 -12.78 5.80
CA TYR A 37 -12.91 -12.03 4.84
C TYR A 37 -13.58 -12.97 3.82
N LYS A 38 -14.44 -13.87 4.32
CA LYS A 38 -15.33 -14.66 3.46
C LYS A 38 -16.51 -13.79 3.04
N TYR A 39 -16.58 -13.49 1.75
CA TYR A 39 -17.70 -12.75 1.19
C TYR A 39 -18.69 -13.72 0.54
N LYS A 40 -20.00 -13.46 0.71
CA LYS A 40 -21.05 -14.22 0.00
C LYS A 40 -20.83 -14.08 -1.51
N GLY A 41 -20.86 -15.20 -2.24
CA GLY A 41 -20.65 -15.22 -3.69
C GLY A 41 -19.19 -15.15 -4.14
N VAL A 42 -18.21 -15.23 -3.23
CA VAL A 42 -16.79 -15.35 -3.56
C VAL A 42 -16.27 -16.72 -3.14
N ALA A 43 -15.96 -17.58 -4.11
CA ALA A 43 -15.34 -18.87 -3.85
C ALA A 43 -13.82 -18.71 -3.64
N HIS A 44 -13.22 -19.55 -2.78
CA HIS A 44 -11.79 -19.56 -2.55
C HIS A 44 -11.19 -20.95 -2.69
N TYR A 45 -10.20 -21.09 -3.55
CA TYR A 45 -9.45 -22.33 -3.77
C TYR A 45 -8.00 -22.19 -3.32
N ASN A 46 -7.49 -23.23 -2.70
CA ASN A 46 -6.11 -23.27 -2.19
C ASN A 46 -5.16 -23.92 -3.21
N LEU A 47 -4.12 -23.18 -3.62
CA LEU A 47 -2.96 -23.70 -4.34
C LEU A 47 -1.66 -23.25 -3.65
N PRO A 48 -0.56 -24.02 -3.71
CA PRO A 48 0.70 -23.69 -3.02
C PRO A 48 1.48 -22.56 -3.70
N LEU A 49 0.81 -21.42 -3.94
CA LEU A 49 1.33 -20.25 -4.66
C LEU A 49 2.35 -19.42 -3.86
N ASN A 50 2.55 -19.72 -2.57
CA ASN A 50 3.54 -19.08 -1.71
C ASN A 50 4.91 -19.78 -1.72
N LYS A 51 4.97 -21.05 -2.17
CA LYS A 51 6.18 -21.86 -2.23
C LYS A 51 6.82 -21.75 -3.61
N LYS A 52 8.11 -21.41 -3.66
CA LYS A 52 8.90 -21.38 -4.89
C LYS A 52 9.70 -22.66 -5.03
N GLY A 53 9.99 -23.07 -6.26
CA GLY A 53 10.77 -24.26 -6.58
C GLY A 53 10.07 -25.15 -7.62
N LEU A 54 10.81 -26.11 -8.19
CA LEU A 54 10.35 -26.96 -9.31
C LEU A 54 9.11 -27.77 -8.93
N ILE A 55 9.10 -28.43 -7.78
CA ILE A 55 7.96 -29.23 -7.33
C ILE A 55 6.71 -28.36 -7.15
N SER A 56 6.87 -27.17 -6.55
CA SER A 56 5.77 -26.23 -6.41
C SER A 56 5.27 -25.70 -7.75
N PHE A 57 6.17 -25.44 -8.69
CA PHE A 57 5.83 -25.04 -10.05
C PHE A 57 4.91 -26.06 -10.72
N PHE A 58 5.28 -27.34 -10.74
CA PHE A 58 4.47 -28.39 -11.38
C PHE A 58 3.15 -28.63 -10.65
N ARG A 59 3.16 -28.64 -9.31
CA ARG A 59 1.91 -28.76 -8.49
C ARG A 59 0.95 -27.61 -8.76
N CYS A 60 1.45 -26.36 -8.79
CA CYS A 60 0.63 -25.20 -9.10
C CYS A 60 0.01 -25.30 -10.50
N ARG A 61 0.81 -25.71 -11.51
CA ARG A 61 0.33 -25.85 -12.89
C ARG A 61 -0.75 -26.93 -13.02
N LYS A 62 -0.49 -28.13 -12.44
CA LYS A 62 -1.45 -29.25 -12.46
C LYS A 62 -2.76 -28.86 -11.76
N GLY A 63 -2.69 -28.34 -10.53
CA GLY A 63 -3.86 -27.93 -9.77
C GLY A 63 -4.63 -26.79 -10.43
N PHE A 64 -3.93 -25.83 -11.03
CA PHE A 64 -4.57 -24.73 -11.74
C PHE A 64 -5.26 -25.20 -13.04
N HIS A 65 -4.67 -26.16 -13.75
CA HIS A 65 -5.29 -26.74 -14.95
C HIS A 65 -6.63 -27.40 -14.62
N LEU A 66 -6.68 -28.19 -13.55
CA LEU A 66 -7.93 -28.80 -13.07
C LEU A 66 -8.99 -27.76 -12.70
N LEU A 67 -8.57 -26.71 -11.98
CA LEU A 67 -9.47 -25.61 -11.62
C LEU A 67 -9.99 -24.84 -12.85
N LEU A 68 -9.20 -24.68 -13.90
CA LEU A 68 -9.65 -24.05 -15.14
C LEU A 68 -10.74 -24.85 -15.85
N GLU A 69 -10.66 -26.19 -15.82
CA GLU A 69 -11.71 -27.06 -16.40
C GLU A 69 -13.00 -27.03 -15.58
N GLU A 70 -12.87 -26.95 -14.24
CA GLU A 70 -14.00 -26.87 -13.33
C GLU A 70 -14.70 -25.51 -13.39
N ILE A 71 -13.90 -24.42 -13.27
CA ILE A 71 -14.42 -23.05 -13.10
C ILE A 71 -14.81 -22.42 -14.44
N LYS A 72 -14.08 -22.75 -15.52
CA LYS A 72 -14.21 -22.15 -16.88
C LYS A 72 -14.29 -20.62 -16.83
N PRO A 73 -13.28 -19.93 -16.28
CA PRO A 73 -13.36 -18.50 -16.09
C PRO A 73 -13.35 -17.74 -17.43
N ASP A 74 -14.10 -16.65 -17.50
CA ASP A 74 -14.08 -15.73 -18.64
C ASP A 74 -12.84 -14.86 -18.65
N ILE A 75 -12.34 -14.50 -17.46
CA ILE A 75 -11.18 -13.63 -17.26
C ILE A 75 -10.35 -14.17 -16.10
N VAL A 76 -9.03 -14.10 -16.22
CA VAL A 76 -8.10 -14.35 -15.13
C VAL A 76 -7.31 -13.08 -14.79
N HIS A 77 -7.27 -12.69 -13.52
CA HIS A 77 -6.49 -11.56 -13.04
C HIS A 77 -5.37 -12.01 -12.11
N ILE A 78 -4.12 -11.88 -12.53
CA ILE A 78 -2.94 -12.23 -11.74
C ILE A 78 -2.35 -10.98 -11.07
N ARG A 79 -2.11 -11.07 -9.76
CA ARG A 79 -1.67 -9.95 -8.94
C ARG A 79 -0.30 -10.13 -8.27
N SER A 80 0.43 -11.21 -8.61
CA SER A 80 1.78 -11.43 -8.09
C SER A 80 2.66 -12.24 -9.05
N ARG A 81 3.99 -12.06 -8.94
CA ARG A 81 4.98 -12.56 -9.90
C ARG A 81 5.05 -14.09 -9.98
N TRP A 82 5.02 -14.79 -8.84
CA TRP A 82 5.15 -16.24 -8.86
C TRP A 82 3.96 -16.93 -9.53
N PRO A 83 2.71 -16.60 -9.21
CA PRO A 83 1.57 -17.04 -10.00
C PRO A 83 1.67 -16.68 -11.49
N ALA A 84 2.10 -15.46 -11.83
CA ALA A 84 2.29 -15.06 -13.23
C ALA A 84 3.31 -15.94 -13.95
N PHE A 85 4.44 -16.23 -13.31
CA PHE A 85 5.47 -17.11 -13.84
C PHE A 85 4.94 -18.54 -14.07
N CYS A 86 4.19 -19.08 -13.13
CA CYS A 86 3.66 -20.44 -13.22
C CYS A 86 2.52 -20.58 -14.24
N LEU A 87 1.63 -19.59 -14.35
CA LEU A 87 0.28 -19.79 -14.88
C LEU A 87 -0.01 -19.02 -16.18
N SER A 88 0.68 -17.91 -16.48
CA SER A 88 0.35 -17.05 -17.63
C SER A 88 0.33 -17.81 -18.96
N ASN A 89 1.26 -18.73 -19.19
CA ASN A 89 1.30 -19.50 -20.42
C ASN A 89 0.13 -20.49 -20.56
N ILE A 90 -0.38 -21.05 -19.46
CA ILE A 90 -1.54 -21.94 -19.48
C ILE A 90 -2.79 -21.13 -19.86
N ILE A 91 -2.97 -19.97 -19.23
CA ILE A 91 -4.10 -19.07 -19.46
C ILE A 91 -4.14 -18.64 -20.92
N LYS A 92 -3.01 -18.19 -21.47
CA LYS A 92 -2.89 -17.78 -22.88
C LYS A 92 -3.18 -18.93 -23.85
N LYS A 93 -2.64 -20.13 -23.61
CA LYS A 93 -2.91 -21.31 -24.46
C LYS A 93 -4.37 -21.70 -24.51
N LYS A 94 -5.14 -21.38 -23.46
CA LYS A 94 -6.61 -21.61 -23.42
C LYS A 94 -7.42 -20.44 -23.97
N GLY A 95 -6.80 -19.40 -24.50
CA GLY A 95 -7.48 -18.21 -25.03
C GLY A 95 -8.27 -17.43 -23.98
N ILE A 96 -7.89 -17.55 -22.69
CA ILE A 96 -8.57 -16.83 -21.61
C ILE A 96 -7.93 -15.44 -21.46
N PRO A 97 -8.71 -14.34 -21.52
CA PRO A 97 -8.21 -13.00 -21.27
C PRO A 97 -7.49 -12.88 -19.94
N LEU A 98 -6.27 -12.34 -19.98
CA LEU A 98 -5.39 -12.23 -18.83
C LEU A 98 -5.19 -10.76 -18.44
N VAL A 99 -5.55 -10.40 -17.22
CA VAL A 99 -5.19 -9.13 -16.59
C VAL A 99 -4.03 -9.35 -15.62
N THR A 100 -3.07 -8.44 -15.61
CA THR A 100 -2.02 -8.43 -14.58
C THR A 100 -1.95 -7.08 -13.89
N THR A 101 -1.67 -7.04 -12.59
CA THR A 101 -1.44 -5.77 -11.86
C THR A 101 -0.01 -5.68 -11.35
N TYR A 102 0.68 -4.62 -11.73
CA TYR A 102 2.05 -4.33 -11.32
C TYR A 102 2.07 -3.46 -10.06
N HIS A 103 2.43 -4.07 -8.92
CA HIS A 103 2.27 -3.48 -7.58
C HIS A 103 3.51 -2.77 -7.02
N GLY A 104 4.63 -2.77 -7.72
CA GLY A 104 5.87 -2.16 -7.21
C GLY A 104 6.99 -2.20 -8.22
N THR A 105 8.05 -1.45 -7.98
CA THR A 105 9.20 -1.33 -8.88
C THR A 105 10.08 -2.56 -8.94
N TYR A 106 9.74 -3.62 -8.27
CA TYR A 106 10.51 -4.86 -8.14
C TYR A 106 12.02 -4.70 -8.37
N SER A 107 12.83 -4.99 -7.36
CA SER A 107 14.28 -4.84 -7.44
C SER A 107 14.91 -5.68 -8.56
N GLY A 108 16.00 -5.17 -9.13
CA GLY A 108 16.86 -5.95 -10.05
C GLY A 108 16.45 -5.89 -11.53
N ASN A 109 15.69 -4.86 -11.96
CA ASN A 109 15.40 -4.68 -13.40
C ASN A 109 16.64 -4.36 -14.24
N ASN A 110 17.75 -3.97 -13.61
CA ASN A 110 19.04 -3.79 -14.28
C ASN A 110 19.81 -5.12 -14.47
N PHE A 111 19.33 -6.21 -13.88
CA PHE A 111 19.95 -7.55 -14.02
C PHE A 111 19.08 -8.41 -14.92
N PHE A 112 19.64 -8.96 -15.98
CA PHE A 112 18.95 -9.71 -17.03
C PHE A 112 17.97 -10.79 -16.49
N LEU A 113 18.44 -11.69 -15.63
CA LEU A 113 17.60 -12.77 -15.07
C LEU A 113 16.44 -12.24 -14.21
N LYS A 114 16.69 -11.21 -13.39
CA LYS A 114 15.64 -10.60 -12.55
C LYS A 114 14.68 -9.78 -13.38
N LYS A 115 15.14 -9.07 -14.41
CA LYS A 115 14.29 -8.36 -15.36
C LYS A 115 13.33 -9.34 -16.05
N ASN A 116 13.85 -10.47 -16.56
CA ASN A 116 13.03 -11.50 -17.19
C ASN A 116 11.99 -12.09 -16.22
N TYR A 117 12.36 -12.33 -14.96
CA TYR A 117 11.39 -12.76 -13.96
C TYR A 117 10.35 -11.67 -13.63
N ASN A 118 10.73 -10.40 -13.62
CA ASN A 118 9.78 -9.29 -13.40
C ASN A 118 8.86 -9.08 -14.61
N LYS A 119 9.37 -9.36 -15.82
CA LYS A 119 8.62 -9.28 -17.09
C LYS A 119 7.37 -10.16 -17.12
N VAL A 120 7.28 -11.24 -16.33
CA VAL A 120 6.07 -12.08 -16.29
C VAL A 120 4.80 -11.29 -15.92
N MET A 121 4.95 -10.18 -15.20
CA MET A 121 3.83 -9.31 -14.85
C MET A 121 3.39 -8.37 -15.99
N THR A 122 4.11 -8.35 -17.11
CA THR A 122 3.72 -7.61 -18.33
C THR A 122 3.07 -8.52 -19.38
N ASN A 123 2.82 -9.79 -19.04
CA ASN A 123 2.25 -10.77 -19.96
C ASN A 123 0.72 -10.66 -20.13
N GLY A 124 0.04 -9.83 -19.33
CA GLY A 124 -1.40 -9.62 -19.46
C GLY A 124 -1.82 -9.03 -20.81
N ASP A 125 -3.02 -9.33 -21.28
CA ASP A 125 -3.67 -8.60 -22.37
C ASP A 125 -3.94 -7.15 -21.93
N VAL A 126 -4.20 -6.96 -20.64
CA VAL A 126 -4.15 -5.68 -19.96
C VAL A 126 -3.18 -5.75 -18.78
N VAL A 127 -2.33 -4.73 -18.67
CA VAL A 127 -1.37 -4.55 -17.57
C VAL A 127 -1.79 -3.32 -16.75
N ILE A 128 -2.32 -3.55 -15.56
CA ILE A 128 -2.73 -2.48 -14.66
C ILE A 128 -1.50 -1.93 -13.92
N SER A 129 -1.24 -0.63 -14.08
CA SER A 129 -0.31 0.14 -13.25
C SER A 129 -1.06 0.82 -12.11
N ILE A 130 -0.58 0.68 -10.86
CA ILE A 130 -1.29 1.17 -9.66
C ILE A 130 -1.06 2.65 -9.34
N SER A 131 -0.26 3.33 -10.13
CA SER A 131 0.08 4.76 -10.02
C SER A 131 0.77 5.24 -11.30
N LYS A 132 0.86 6.54 -11.50
CA LYS A 132 1.65 7.13 -12.59
C LYS A 132 3.13 6.75 -12.47
N PHE A 133 3.67 6.74 -11.26
CA PHE A 133 5.04 6.31 -10.99
C PHE A 133 5.30 4.87 -11.48
N ILE A 134 4.37 3.95 -11.26
CA ILE A 134 4.47 2.58 -11.77
C ILE A 134 4.21 2.50 -13.27
N ASP A 135 3.34 3.34 -13.83
CA ASP A 135 3.14 3.46 -15.27
C ASP A 135 4.44 3.87 -15.98
N ASP A 136 5.07 4.94 -15.51
CA ASP A 136 6.35 5.45 -16.05
C ASP A 136 7.46 4.39 -15.92
N HIS A 137 7.52 3.69 -14.78
CA HIS A 137 8.44 2.58 -14.57
C HIS A 137 8.25 1.44 -15.58
N LEU A 138 7.01 1.04 -15.85
CA LEU A 138 6.69 0.01 -16.83
C LEU A 138 7.09 0.43 -18.24
N ARG A 139 6.74 1.65 -18.65
CA ARG A 139 7.10 2.18 -19.97
C ARG A 139 8.60 2.26 -20.20
N HIS A 140 9.35 2.56 -19.14
CA HIS A 140 10.82 2.64 -19.20
C HIS A 140 11.47 1.25 -19.27
N PHE A 141 11.10 0.32 -18.38
CA PHE A 141 11.78 -0.98 -18.28
C PHE A 141 11.21 -2.07 -19.20
N PHE A 142 9.93 -1.94 -19.61
CA PHE A 142 9.18 -2.91 -20.41
C PHE A 142 8.36 -2.24 -21.52
N PRO A 143 9.03 -1.53 -22.46
CA PRO A 143 8.36 -0.75 -23.50
C PRO A 143 7.45 -1.58 -24.40
N GLU A 144 7.68 -2.89 -24.51
CA GLU A 144 6.89 -3.82 -25.29
C GLU A 144 5.44 -3.98 -24.76
N CYS A 145 5.15 -3.59 -23.53
CA CYS A 145 3.78 -3.63 -23.01
C CYS A 145 3.07 -2.27 -23.02
N LYS A 146 3.69 -1.21 -23.54
CA LYS A 146 3.19 0.17 -23.44
C LYS A 146 1.74 0.37 -23.89
N ASN A 147 1.31 -0.33 -24.95
CA ASN A 147 -0.05 -0.22 -25.50
C ASN A 147 -1.09 -1.03 -24.72
N ARG A 148 -0.66 -1.85 -23.76
CA ARG A 148 -1.50 -2.68 -22.89
C ARG A 148 -1.59 -2.16 -21.47
N ILE A 149 -0.87 -1.07 -21.14
CA ILE A 149 -0.88 -0.48 -19.80
C ILE A 149 -2.11 0.39 -19.65
N ILE A 150 -2.88 0.11 -18.59
CA ILE A 150 -3.99 0.96 -18.14
C ILE A 150 -3.70 1.37 -16.69
N GLN A 151 -3.65 2.67 -16.45
CA GLN A 151 -3.46 3.18 -15.09
C GLN A 151 -4.77 3.10 -14.31
N VAL A 152 -4.76 2.27 -13.27
CA VAL A 152 -5.80 2.22 -12.24
C VAL A 152 -5.14 2.49 -10.91
N SER A 153 -5.17 3.72 -10.48
CA SER A 153 -4.59 4.13 -9.18
C SER A 153 -5.19 3.29 -8.06
N ARG A 154 -4.33 2.89 -7.11
CA ARG A 154 -4.78 2.15 -5.95
C ARG A 154 -5.79 2.97 -5.16
N GLY A 155 -6.85 2.29 -4.66
CA GLY A 155 -7.89 2.92 -3.88
C GLY A 155 -7.67 2.82 -2.37
N ILE A 156 -8.16 3.83 -1.65
CA ILE A 156 -8.29 3.86 -0.19
C ILE A 156 -9.77 3.77 0.16
N ASP A 157 -10.09 2.91 1.10
CA ASP A 157 -11.44 2.81 1.69
C ASP A 157 -11.72 4.06 2.53
N THR A 158 -12.32 5.07 1.91
CA THR A 158 -12.60 6.37 2.53
C THR A 158 -13.72 6.31 3.57
N LYS A 159 -14.49 5.21 3.60
CA LYS A 159 -15.49 4.95 4.64
C LYS A 159 -14.84 4.38 5.89
N TYR A 160 -13.84 3.51 5.71
CA TYR A 160 -13.05 2.98 6.82
C TYR A 160 -12.07 4.03 7.38
N PHE A 161 -11.37 4.77 6.50
CA PHE A 161 -10.50 5.88 6.89
C PHE A 161 -11.29 7.19 6.89
N ASP A 162 -12.21 7.31 7.83
CA ASP A 162 -13.05 8.47 8.06
C ASP A 162 -12.89 8.98 9.49
N ILE A 163 -12.47 10.24 9.64
CA ILE A 163 -12.26 10.88 10.94
C ILE A 163 -13.56 10.93 11.76
N GLU A 164 -14.70 11.18 11.09
CA GLU A 164 -16.01 11.27 11.74
C GLU A 164 -16.49 9.91 12.29
N SER A 165 -15.97 8.81 11.76
CA SER A 165 -16.30 7.46 12.24
C SER A 165 -15.55 7.05 13.51
N VAL A 166 -14.59 7.86 13.97
CA VAL A 166 -13.72 7.52 15.10
C VAL A 166 -14.31 8.11 16.40
N THR A 167 -14.79 7.24 17.28
CA THR A 167 -15.30 7.64 18.59
C THR A 167 -14.17 8.01 19.54
N GLN A 168 -14.47 8.86 20.54
CA GLN A 168 -13.52 9.25 21.58
C GLN A 168 -12.97 8.01 22.34
N LYS A 169 -13.83 7.04 22.65
CA LYS A 169 -13.42 5.78 23.29
C LYS A 169 -12.34 5.02 22.50
N ARG A 170 -12.43 4.98 21.15
CA ARG A 170 -11.41 4.33 20.31
C ARG A 170 -10.07 5.04 20.37
N LYS A 171 -10.07 6.38 20.46
CA LYS A 171 -8.84 7.17 20.64
C LYS A 171 -8.21 6.88 22.00
N GLU A 172 -9.01 6.89 23.06
CA GLU A 172 -8.57 6.63 24.43
C GLU A 172 -7.95 5.22 24.59
N ILE A 173 -8.56 4.20 23.98
CA ILE A 173 -8.01 2.84 23.97
C ILE A 173 -6.59 2.83 23.35
N PHE A 174 -6.36 3.60 22.29
CA PHE A 174 -5.02 3.69 21.71
C PHE A 174 -4.07 4.48 22.62
N LEU A 175 -4.48 5.67 23.09
CA LEU A 175 -3.65 6.56 23.90
C LEU A 175 -3.27 5.92 25.26
N SER A 176 -4.18 5.19 25.89
CA SER A 176 -3.90 4.51 27.17
C SER A 176 -2.81 3.44 27.07
N ASN A 177 -2.52 2.95 25.87
CA ASN A 177 -1.40 2.02 25.63
C ASN A 177 -0.06 2.73 25.40
N LEU A 178 -0.06 4.08 25.37
CA LEU A 178 1.16 4.87 25.23
C LEU A 178 1.55 5.46 26.57
N SER A 179 2.81 5.32 26.94
CA SER A 179 3.36 5.97 28.14
C SER A 179 3.74 7.42 27.82
N ILE A 180 2.73 8.27 27.61
CA ILE A 180 2.88 9.67 27.23
C ILE A 180 2.08 10.58 28.17
N ARG A 181 2.44 11.86 28.25
CA ARG A 181 1.66 12.89 28.94
C ARG A 181 0.48 13.35 28.05
N GLU A 182 -0.52 13.96 28.65
CA GLU A 182 -1.73 14.40 27.95
C GLU A 182 -1.46 15.38 26.79
N ASN A 183 -0.50 16.28 26.97
CA ASN A 183 -0.14 17.32 26.00
C ASN A 183 1.05 16.94 25.08
N THR A 184 1.46 15.69 25.08
CA THR A 184 2.56 15.22 24.21
C THR A 184 2.15 15.28 22.74
N HIS A 185 2.90 15.99 21.90
CA HIS A 185 2.66 16.01 20.45
C HIS A 185 3.02 14.67 19.79
N LEU A 186 2.09 14.10 19.01
CA LEU A 186 2.24 12.79 18.40
C LEU A 186 2.58 12.87 16.90
N PHE A 187 3.79 12.45 16.56
CA PHE A 187 4.26 12.31 15.17
C PHE A 187 4.19 10.84 14.75
N LEU A 188 3.14 10.48 14.01
CA LEU A 188 2.84 9.11 13.67
C LEU A 188 3.61 8.66 12.42
N LEU A 189 4.34 7.55 12.51
CA LEU A 189 5.03 6.91 11.38
C LEU A 189 4.53 5.47 11.19
N PRO A 190 3.48 5.26 10.37
CA PRO A 190 2.97 3.94 10.07
C PRO A 190 3.84 3.23 9.03
N GLY A 191 4.09 1.96 9.27
CA GLY A 191 4.80 1.13 8.30
C GLY A 191 5.63 0.05 8.96
N ARG A 192 5.94 -1.00 8.20
CA ARG A 192 6.83 -2.06 8.68
C ARG A 192 8.18 -1.49 9.08
N ILE A 193 8.74 -1.95 10.19
CA ILE A 193 10.06 -1.51 10.64
C ILE A 193 11.14 -2.13 9.73
N THR A 194 11.47 -1.42 8.68
CA THR A 194 12.47 -1.82 7.66
C THR A 194 13.32 -0.62 7.26
N SER A 195 14.54 -0.86 6.80
CA SER A 195 15.49 0.20 6.45
C SER A 195 14.95 1.17 5.40
N TRP A 196 14.26 0.64 4.37
CA TRP A 196 13.75 1.46 3.29
C TRP A 196 12.59 2.40 3.68
N LYS A 197 11.92 2.12 4.82
CA LYS A 197 10.87 3.00 5.40
C LYS A 197 11.43 4.23 6.12
N GLY A 198 12.75 4.28 6.31
CA GLY A 198 13.44 5.50 6.77
C GLY A 198 13.26 5.85 8.24
N HIS A 199 12.98 4.87 9.11
CA HIS A 199 12.88 5.11 10.57
C HIS A 199 14.13 5.80 11.14
N GLU A 200 15.32 5.53 10.58
CA GLU A 200 16.55 6.21 10.98
C GLU A 200 16.50 7.71 10.69
N VAL A 201 15.85 8.13 9.61
CA VAL A 201 15.67 9.54 9.25
C VAL A 201 14.75 10.23 10.27
N ALA A 202 13.67 9.54 10.68
CA ALA A 202 12.75 10.06 11.71
C ALA A 202 13.44 10.18 13.08
N ILE A 203 14.28 9.20 13.47
CA ILE A 203 15.06 9.25 14.72
C ILE A 203 16.05 10.42 14.72
N GLU A 204 16.75 10.64 13.60
CA GLU A 204 17.64 11.80 13.48
C GLU A 204 16.85 13.12 13.50
N ALA A 205 15.68 13.18 12.88
CA ALA A 205 14.82 14.35 12.95
C ALA A 205 14.34 14.62 14.38
N ALA A 206 13.98 13.58 15.13
CA ALA A 206 13.63 13.71 16.55
C ALA A 206 14.79 14.32 17.38
N LYS A 207 16.04 13.90 17.11
CA LYS A 207 17.23 14.53 17.71
C LYS A 207 17.31 16.02 17.36
N GLU A 208 17.15 16.39 16.09
CA GLU A 208 17.21 17.79 15.66
C GLU A 208 16.10 18.63 16.30
N ILE A 209 14.87 18.10 16.43
CA ILE A 209 13.77 18.76 17.14
C ILE A 209 14.15 19.02 18.61
N LYS A 210 14.71 18.02 19.30
CA LYS A 210 15.12 18.15 20.71
C LYS A 210 16.24 19.18 20.91
N ILE A 211 17.07 19.39 19.90
CA ILE A 211 18.14 20.45 19.94
C ILE A 211 17.52 21.84 19.75
N VAL A 212 16.60 21.97 18.77
CA VAL A 212 16.00 23.26 18.39
C VAL A 212 14.93 23.71 19.38
N ARG A 213 14.16 22.78 19.94
CA ARG A 213 13.08 23.00 20.91
C ARG A 213 13.18 22.00 22.07
N PRO A 214 14.11 22.18 23.00
CA PRO A 214 14.32 21.24 24.10
C PRO A 214 13.11 21.12 25.02
N GLU A 215 12.28 22.16 25.13
CA GLU A 215 11.04 22.21 25.93
C GLU A 215 9.85 21.48 25.28
N LEU A 216 9.89 21.20 23.99
CA LEU A 216 8.78 20.56 23.29
C LEU A 216 8.61 19.12 23.77
N ASP A 217 7.44 18.79 24.31
CA ASP A 217 7.07 17.42 24.65
C ASP A 217 6.48 16.73 23.41
N PHE A 218 7.17 15.74 22.87
CA PHE A 218 6.77 15.04 21.65
C PHE A 218 7.16 13.56 21.66
N ALA A 219 6.41 12.76 20.91
CA ALA A 219 6.72 11.37 20.64
C ALA A 219 6.55 11.02 19.15
N PHE A 220 7.57 10.40 18.57
CA PHE A 220 7.43 9.67 17.31
C PHE A 220 6.86 8.28 17.58
N VAL A 221 5.69 8.00 17.08
CA VAL A 221 4.97 6.75 17.29
C VAL A 221 5.12 5.86 16.04
N PHE A 222 5.94 4.82 16.15
CA PHE A 222 6.20 3.87 15.07
C PHE A 222 5.20 2.73 15.15
N VAL A 223 4.30 2.64 14.15
CA VAL A 223 3.24 1.64 14.09
C VAL A 223 3.47 0.69 12.94
N GLY A 224 3.78 -0.57 13.25
CA GLY A 224 3.98 -1.60 12.26
C GLY A 224 4.75 -2.80 12.79
N LEU A 225 4.68 -3.89 12.04
CA LEU A 225 5.41 -5.09 12.41
C LEU A 225 6.92 -4.84 12.39
N ILE A 226 7.55 -5.29 13.44
CA ILE A 226 8.99 -5.48 13.46
C ILE A 226 9.28 -6.70 12.59
N GLN A 227 9.81 -6.48 11.38
CA GLN A 227 10.29 -7.61 10.57
C GLN A 227 11.50 -8.25 11.26
N GLU A 228 11.50 -9.58 11.35
CA GLU A 228 12.47 -10.42 12.08
C GLU A 228 13.94 -10.35 11.61
N LYS A 229 14.29 -9.42 10.75
CA LYS A 229 15.71 -9.11 10.53
C LYS A 229 16.26 -8.42 11.78
N LYS A 230 16.53 -9.24 12.80
CA LYS A 230 17.03 -8.86 14.13
C LYS A 230 18.12 -7.77 14.10
N GLY A 231 18.89 -7.66 12.99
CA GLY A 231 19.95 -6.68 12.82
C GLY A 231 19.47 -5.24 12.70
N TYR A 232 18.43 -4.95 11.89
CA TYR A 232 17.98 -3.57 11.67
C TYR A 232 17.28 -2.99 12.92
N THR A 233 16.38 -3.75 13.52
CA THR A 233 15.71 -3.33 14.76
C THR A 233 16.71 -3.10 15.89
N LYS A 234 17.68 -4.01 16.07
CA LYS A 234 18.76 -3.85 17.07
C LYS A 234 19.57 -2.57 16.80
N LYS A 235 19.88 -2.28 15.54
CA LYS A 235 20.57 -1.04 15.13
C LYS A 235 19.78 0.21 15.51
N ILE A 236 18.46 0.22 15.24
CA ILE A 236 17.57 1.35 15.57
C ILE A 236 17.53 1.56 17.09
N LEU A 237 17.28 0.52 17.88
CA LEU A 237 17.21 0.61 19.34
C LEU A 237 18.51 1.11 19.95
N LYS A 238 19.67 0.61 19.46
CA LYS A 238 20.99 1.12 19.88
C LYS A 238 21.15 2.60 19.55
N LYS A 239 20.65 3.04 18.37
CA LYS A 239 20.71 4.45 17.97
C LYS A 239 19.86 5.33 18.85
N ILE A 240 18.62 4.92 19.17
CA ILE A 240 17.70 5.64 20.05
C ILE A 240 18.36 5.85 21.43
N LYS A 241 18.89 4.79 22.04
CA LYS A 241 19.58 4.85 23.32
C LYS A 241 20.79 5.80 23.28
N ARG A 242 21.65 5.69 22.23
CA ARG A 242 22.82 6.57 22.08
C ARG A 242 22.46 8.05 21.98
N LEU A 243 21.27 8.36 21.45
CA LEU A 243 20.79 9.72 21.25
C LEU A 243 19.92 10.25 22.41
N GLY A 244 19.67 9.44 23.44
CA GLY A 244 18.80 9.79 24.57
C GLY A 244 17.36 10.07 24.17
N LEU A 245 16.82 9.27 23.27
CA LEU A 245 15.48 9.45 22.67
C LEU A 245 14.48 8.37 23.10
N GLU A 246 14.79 7.60 24.16
CA GLU A 246 13.96 6.48 24.61
C GLU A 246 12.53 6.91 24.96
N ASN A 247 12.35 8.10 25.51
CA ASN A 247 11.06 8.66 25.87
C ASN A 247 10.35 9.37 24.69
N SER A 248 11.07 9.63 23.59
CA SER A 248 10.53 10.34 22.42
C SER A 248 10.28 9.43 21.22
N ILE A 249 10.61 8.14 21.29
CA ILE A 249 10.38 7.15 20.22
C ILE A 249 9.66 5.95 20.78
N LEU A 250 8.42 5.75 20.35
CA LEU A 250 7.55 4.67 20.82
C LEU A 250 7.30 3.64 19.71
N PHE A 251 7.31 2.36 20.06
CA PHE A 251 7.02 1.25 19.16
C PHE A 251 5.71 0.58 19.56
N CYS A 252 4.69 0.67 18.73
CA CYS A 252 3.36 0.13 19.03
C CYS A 252 3.07 -1.22 18.36
N GLY A 253 4.03 -1.78 17.62
CA GLY A 253 3.79 -3.02 16.90
C GLY A 253 2.71 -2.88 15.83
N HIS A 254 2.00 -3.98 15.56
CA HIS A 254 0.88 -3.95 14.61
C HIS A 254 -0.42 -3.63 15.31
N LEU A 255 -1.16 -2.67 14.76
CA LEU A 255 -2.47 -2.28 15.26
C LEU A 255 -3.55 -2.53 14.19
N ASN A 256 -4.72 -2.96 14.62
CA ASN A 256 -5.85 -3.26 13.73
C ASN A 256 -6.71 -2.03 13.44
N ASP A 257 -6.89 -1.15 14.44
CA ASP A 257 -7.72 0.05 14.33
C ASP A 257 -6.87 1.27 13.91
N MET A 258 -6.40 1.24 12.66
CA MET A 258 -5.61 2.34 12.12
C MET A 258 -6.34 3.68 12.06
N PRO A 259 -7.65 3.78 11.78
CA PRO A 259 -8.38 5.05 11.88
C PRO A 259 -8.25 5.71 13.24
N ALA A 260 -8.43 4.98 14.34
CA ALA A 260 -8.23 5.52 15.69
C ALA A 260 -6.81 6.03 15.90
N VAL A 261 -5.80 5.26 15.45
CA VAL A 261 -4.38 5.65 15.51
C VAL A 261 -4.11 6.93 14.73
N TYR A 262 -4.58 7.02 13.47
CA TYR A 262 -4.41 8.25 12.67
C TYR A 262 -5.08 9.44 13.33
N SER A 263 -6.26 9.25 13.93
CA SER A 263 -7.04 10.34 14.52
C SER A 263 -6.34 11.06 15.69
N THR A 264 -5.44 10.38 16.39
CA THR A 264 -4.68 10.95 17.52
C THR A 264 -3.41 11.68 17.09
N ALA A 265 -2.95 11.54 15.86
CA ALA A 265 -1.73 12.17 15.41
C ALA A 265 -1.90 13.68 15.20
N ASP A 266 -0.94 14.48 15.63
CA ASP A 266 -0.79 15.88 15.22
C ASP A 266 -0.26 15.96 13.79
N ILE A 267 0.75 15.14 13.48
CA ILE A 267 1.35 15.05 12.15
C ILE A 267 1.61 13.58 11.82
N VAL A 268 1.22 13.16 10.63
CA VAL A 268 1.61 11.86 10.09
C VAL A 268 2.88 12.04 9.24
N ILE A 269 3.78 11.07 9.31
CA ILE A 269 5.08 11.15 8.63
C ILE A 269 5.31 9.88 7.80
N SER A 270 5.79 10.06 6.59
CA SER A 270 6.26 8.98 5.71
C SER A 270 7.67 9.29 5.22
N THR A 271 8.67 8.64 5.81
CA THR A 271 10.10 8.91 5.59
C THR A 271 10.77 7.93 4.65
N SER A 272 10.02 7.21 3.84
CA SER A 272 10.56 6.17 2.94
C SER A 272 11.75 6.70 2.14
N ILE A 273 12.90 5.99 2.19
CA ILE A 273 14.12 6.36 1.47
C ILE A 273 14.18 5.77 0.06
N GLU A 274 13.34 4.78 -0.21
CA GLU A 274 13.08 4.23 -1.54
C GLU A 274 11.66 4.61 -1.99
N PRO A 275 11.41 4.81 -3.30
CA PRO A 275 10.12 5.27 -3.78
C PRO A 275 9.01 4.23 -3.50
N GLU A 276 7.95 4.69 -2.87
CA GLU A 276 6.74 3.88 -2.71
C GLU A 276 5.97 3.78 -4.02
N ALA A 277 5.42 2.63 -4.29
CA ALA A 277 4.65 2.40 -5.51
C ALA A 277 3.37 3.23 -5.58
N PHE A 278 2.76 3.54 -4.42
CA PHE A 278 1.54 4.34 -4.33
C PHE A 278 1.60 5.42 -3.24
N GLY A 279 2.13 5.10 -2.04
CA GLY A 279 2.13 6.01 -0.89
C GLY A 279 0.88 5.84 -0.01
N ARG A 280 0.64 4.61 0.44
CA ARG A 280 -0.54 4.27 1.26
C ARG A 280 -0.68 5.12 2.51
N VAL A 281 0.40 5.33 3.24
CA VAL A 281 0.41 6.14 4.48
C VAL A 281 -0.07 7.56 4.18
N SER A 282 0.45 8.16 3.10
CA SER A 282 0.03 9.50 2.68
C SER A 282 -1.46 9.55 2.34
N ALA A 283 -1.97 8.54 1.62
CA ALA A 283 -3.37 8.48 1.23
C ALA A 283 -4.30 8.22 2.42
N GLU A 284 -3.91 7.35 3.36
CA GLU A 284 -4.67 7.06 4.58
C GLU A 284 -4.73 8.30 5.49
N ALA A 285 -3.58 8.97 5.75
CA ALA A 285 -3.52 10.21 6.51
C ALA A 285 -4.37 11.33 5.89
N SER A 286 -4.27 11.49 4.57
CA SER A 286 -5.08 12.45 3.81
C SER A 286 -6.59 12.16 3.89
N SER A 287 -6.98 10.87 3.84
CA SER A 287 -8.38 10.46 4.05
C SER A 287 -8.89 10.81 5.44
N MET A 288 -8.01 10.70 6.45
CA MET A 288 -8.28 11.06 7.86
C MET A 288 -8.10 12.54 8.15
N THR A 289 -8.00 13.41 7.14
CA THR A 289 -7.80 14.87 7.28
C THR A 289 -6.56 15.28 8.10
N LYS A 290 -5.59 14.37 8.28
CA LYS A 290 -4.42 14.64 9.11
C LYS A 290 -3.30 15.32 8.32
N PRO A 291 -2.62 16.31 8.93
CA PRO A 291 -1.39 16.84 8.38
C PRO A 291 -0.42 15.72 8.04
N ILE A 292 0.07 15.67 6.82
CA ILE A 292 1.01 14.64 6.33
C ILE A 292 2.27 15.27 5.77
N ILE A 293 3.42 14.81 6.25
CA ILE A 293 4.73 15.12 5.67
C ILE A 293 5.28 13.84 5.07
N SER A 294 5.57 13.85 3.79
CA SER A 294 6.09 12.66 3.08
C SER A 294 7.33 12.97 2.26
N THR A 295 8.15 11.96 2.02
CA THR A 295 9.30 12.12 1.13
C THR A 295 8.87 12.36 -0.32
N ASN A 296 9.55 13.31 -0.97
CA ASN A 296 9.24 13.80 -2.32
C ASN A 296 9.74 12.83 -3.40
N HIS A 297 9.19 11.62 -3.45
CA HIS A 297 9.47 10.65 -4.50
C HIS A 297 8.40 9.54 -4.59
N GLY A 298 8.41 8.80 -5.70
CA GLY A 298 7.46 7.71 -5.93
C GLY A 298 6.01 8.17 -5.95
N GLY A 299 5.11 7.27 -5.58
CA GLY A 299 3.66 7.53 -5.56
C GLY A 299 3.21 8.58 -4.56
N SER A 300 4.00 8.91 -3.52
CA SER A 300 3.65 9.97 -2.57
C SER A 300 3.47 11.34 -3.25
N ARG A 301 4.23 11.62 -4.32
CA ARG A 301 4.11 12.84 -5.14
C ARG A 301 2.78 12.93 -5.90
N GLU A 302 2.11 11.82 -6.10
CA GLU A 302 0.79 11.81 -6.76
C GLU A 302 -0.33 12.09 -5.76
N ILE A 303 -0.13 11.64 -4.53
CA ILE A 303 -1.09 11.81 -3.44
C ILE A 303 -1.06 13.25 -2.92
N ILE A 304 0.14 13.78 -2.66
CA ILE A 304 0.34 15.08 -2.01
C ILE A 304 0.64 16.16 -3.06
N GLU A 305 -0.14 17.22 -3.03
CA GLU A 305 0.17 18.52 -3.62
C GLU A 305 0.81 19.38 -2.53
N ASP A 306 2.11 19.70 -2.71
CA ASP A 306 2.90 20.36 -1.65
C ASP A 306 2.27 21.67 -1.18
N LYS A 307 2.16 21.84 0.14
CA LYS A 307 1.53 22.97 0.85
C LYS A 307 0.01 23.14 0.62
N ILE A 308 -0.61 22.31 -0.24
CA ILE A 308 -2.06 22.38 -0.54
C ILE A 308 -2.81 21.23 0.14
N THR A 309 -2.25 19.99 0.07
CA THR A 309 -2.85 18.79 0.64
C THR A 309 -1.91 18.05 1.59
N GLY A 310 -0.81 18.66 1.96
CA GLY A 310 0.24 18.12 2.80
C GLY A 310 1.59 18.70 2.40
N TRP A 311 2.67 18.11 2.89
CA TRP A 311 4.02 18.63 2.64
C TRP A 311 4.94 17.54 2.13
N LEU A 312 5.83 17.94 1.22
CA LEU A 312 6.87 17.10 0.67
C LEU A 312 8.24 17.53 1.20
N VAL A 313 9.09 16.57 1.51
CA VAL A 313 10.46 16.77 2.00
C VAL A 313 11.44 15.88 1.24
N GLU A 314 12.66 16.30 1.03
CA GLU A 314 13.69 15.48 0.42
C GLU A 314 14.00 14.25 1.27
N LYS A 315 14.22 13.11 0.59
CA LYS A 315 14.61 11.86 1.27
C LYS A 315 15.97 11.99 1.93
N ARG A 316 16.17 11.29 3.07
CA ARG A 316 17.44 11.25 3.81
C ARG A 316 17.93 12.61 4.29
N LYS A 317 17.03 13.57 4.51
CA LYS A 317 17.32 14.91 5.03
C LYS A 317 16.64 15.12 6.39
N PRO A 318 17.18 14.57 7.50
CA PRO A 318 16.55 14.65 8.82
C PRO A 318 16.38 16.09 9.33
N LYS A 319 17.33 16.98 9.09
CA LYS A 319 17.21 18.40 9.47
C LYS A 319 16.04 19.09 8.78
N LEU A 320 15.88 18.89 7.45
CA LEU A 320 14.74 19.43 6.71
C LEU A 320 13.41 18.81 7.17
N LEU A 321 13.41 17.54 7.57
CA LEU A 321 12.23 16.91 8.16
C LEU A 321 11.87 17.53 9.49
N ALA A 322 12.84 17.74 10.38
CA ALA A 322 12.64 18.38 11.67
C ALA A 322 12.10 19.80 11.52
N GLU A 323 12.72 20.61 10.67
CA GLU A 323 12.24 21.97 10.33
C GLU A 323 10.81 21.93 9.80
N LYS A 324 10.50 21.03 8.88
CA LYS A 324 9.16 20.91 8.32
C LYS A 324 8.13 20.50 9.37
N ILE A 325 8.48 19.59 10.30
CA ILE A 325 7.60 19.19 11.41
C ILE A 325 7.30 20.40 12.29
N LEU A 326 8.31 21.14 12.71
CA LEU A 326 8.14 22.33 13.56
C LEU A 326 7.30 23.40 12.87
N ASN A 327 7.58 23.70 11.59
CA ASN A 327 6.82 24.67 10.82
C ASN A 327 5.34 24.26 10.67
N VAL A 328 5.04 22.96 10.49
CA VAL A 328 3.66 22.47 10.40
C VAL A 328 2.98 22.50 11.76
N LEU A 329 3.70 22.17 12.83
CA LEU A 329 3.18 22.21 14.20
C LEU A 329 2.73 23.62 14.58
N ASP A 330 3.52 24.63 14.19
CA ASP A 330 3.27 26.05 14.49
C ASP A 330 2.20 26.72 13.62
N LEU A 331 1.70 26.04 12.60
CA LEU A 331 0.61 26.59 11.79
C LEU A 331 -0.66 26.76 12.63
N PRO A 332 -1.44 27.81 12.38
CA PRO A 332 -2.78 27.95 12.95
C PRO A 332 -3.63 26.71 12.67
N GLN A 333 -4.46 26.32 13.65
CA GLN A 333 -5.29 25.12 13.51
C GLN A 333 -6.20 25.16 12.27
N GLU A 334 -6.81 26.33 11.99
CA GLU A 334 -7.63 26.55 10.79
C GLU A 334 -6.89 26.22 9.49
N LYS A 335 -5.60 26.58 9.43
CA LYS A 335 -4.76 26.29 8.25
C LYS A 335 -4.48 24.78 8.11
N LYS A 336 -4.21 24.11 9.22
CA LYS A 336 -4.04 22.64 9.25
C LYS A 336 -5.33 21.94 8.80
N ASP A 337 -6.47 22.37 9.31
CA ASP A 337 -7.78 21.84 8.97
C ASP A 337 -8.14 22.05 7.51
N GLN A 338 -7.86 23.25 6.96
CA GLN A 338 -8.09 23.53 5.56
C GLN A 338 -7.26 22.61 4.64
N ILE A 339 -5.97 22.41 4.97
CA ILE A 339 -5.09 21.52 4.21
C ILE A 339 -5.58 20.06 4.33
N GLY A 340 -5.99 19.63 5.53
CA GLY A 340 -6.57 18.31 5.77
C GLY A 340 -7.86 18.08 4.96
N LYS A 341 -8.77 19.06 4.91
CA LYS A 341 -9.98 19.00 4.09
C LYS A 341 -9.68 18.91 2.60
N ASN A 342 -8.72 19.69 2.12
CA ASN A 342 -8.25 19.62 0.73
C ASN A 342 -7.68 18.24 0.40
N ALA A 343 -6.87 17.68 1.31
CA ALA A 343 -6.29 16.35 1.18
C ALA A 343 -7.37 15.28 1.07
N ARG A 344 -8.37 15.28 1.97
CA ARG A 344 -9.50 14.35 1.94
C ARG A 344 -10.30 14.46 0.64
N LYS A 345 -10.62 15.70 0.20
CA LYS A 345 -11.32 15.94 -1.07
C LYS A 345 -10.57 15.32 -2.25
N ARG A 346 -9.25 15.48 -2.28
CA ARG A 346 -8.39 14.89 -3.31
C ARG A 346 -8.43 13.35 -3.29
N ILE A 347 -8.32 12.74 -2.09
CA ILE A 347 -8.39 11.27 -1.96
C ILE A 347 -9.74 10.77 -2.43
N TYR A 348 -10.83 11.39 -1.99
CA TYR A 348 -12.19 11.00 -2.37
C TYR A 348 -12.41 11.05 -3.89
N GLY A 349 -11.96 12.12 -4.54
CA GLY A 349 -12.14 12.32 -5.98
C GLY A 349 -11.22 11.49 -6.88
N LYS A 350 -9.97 11.22 -6.45
CA LYS A 350 -8.97 10.60 -7.34
C LYS A 350 -8.51 9.21 -6.89
N PHE A 351 -8.50 8.93 -5.58
CA PHE A 351 -7.86 7.76 -4.99
C PHE A 351 -8.80 6.97 -4.06
N GLY A 352 -10.11 7.19 -4.16
CA GLY A 352 -11.10 6.39 -3.45
C GLY A 352 -11.16 4.95 -3.96
N LEU A 353 -11.51 4.02 -3.05
CA LEU A 353 -11.65 2.60 -3.39
C LEU A 353 -12.66 2.40 -4.51
N ASP A 354 -13.80 3.11 -4.47
CA ASP A 354 -14.86 2.99 -5.48
C ASP A 354 -14.37 3.33 -6.89
N GLN A 355 -13.46 4.33 -7.02
CA GLN A 355 -12.85 4.69 -8.29
C GLN A 355 -11.96 3.57 -8.84
N MET A 356 -11.17 2.94 -7.98
CA MET A 356 -10.34 1.80 -8.35
C MET A 356 -11.18 0.61 -8.79
N LEU A 357 -12.24 0.29 -8.05
CA LEU A 357 -13.16 -0.80 -8.34
C LEU A 357 -13.88 -0.58 -9.68
N LYS A 358 -14.50 0.59 -9.86
CA LYS A 358 -15.18 0.96 -11.10
C LYS A 358 -14.28 0.84 -12.34
N LYS A 359 -13.05 1.37 -12.27
CA LYS A 359 -12.09 1.26 -13.38
C LYS A 359 -11.65 -0.18 -13.64
N THR A 360 -11.48 -0.98 -12.58
CA THR A 360 -11.09 -2.39 -12.72
C THR A 360 -12.20 -3.21 -13.37
N LEU A 361 -13.45 -3.01 -12.95
CA LEU A 361 -14.61 -3.69 -13.54
C LEU A 361 -14.77 -3.34 -15.01
N ARG A 362 -14.64 -2.07 -15.37
CA ARG A 362 -14.70 -1.64 -16.78
C ARG A 362 -13.66 -2.37 -17.65
N ILE A 363 -12.44 -2.57 -17.15
CA ILE A 363 -11.43 -3.37 -17.86
C ILE A 363 -11.91 -4.81 -18.07
N TYR A 364 -12.59 -5.41 -17.09
CA TYR A 364 -13.12 -6.76 -17.24
C TYR A 364 -14.26 -6.80 -18.25
N GLU A 365 -15.19 -5.86 -18.20
CA GLU A 365 -16.30 -5.73 -19.15
C GLU A 365 -15.77 -5.58 -20.59
N ASP A 366 -14.81 -4.66 -20.81
CA ASP A 366 -14.20 -4.44 -22.13
C ASP A 366 -13.52 -5.72 -22.67
N LEU A 367 -12.83 -6.47 -21.82
CA LEU A 367 -12.17 -7.72 -22.23
C LEU A 367 -13.18 -8.83 -22.53
N PHE A 368 -14.24 -8.93 -21.75
CA PHE A 368 -15.31 -9.91 -21.95
C PHE A 368 -16.04 -9.67 -23.28
N GLU A 369 -16.39 -8.44 -23.59
CA GLU A 369 -17.04 -8.06 -24.84
C GLU A 369 -16.14 -8.33 -26.07
N ARG A 370 -14.83 -8.06 -25.96
CA ARG A 370 -13.87 -8.38 -27.03
C ARG A 370 -13.80 -9.88 -27.29
N LYS A 371 -13.79 -10.69 -26.23
CA LYS A 371 -13.78 -12.15 -26.34
C LYS A 371 -15.05 -12.66 -27.06
N LYS A 372 -16.24 -12.19 -26.69
CA LYS A 372 -17.49 -12.55 -27.34
C LYS A 372 -17.47 -12.25 -28.82
N LYS A 373 -17.00 -11.08 -29.22
CA LYS A 373 -16.90 -10.71 -30.64
C LYS A 373 -15.95 -11.61 -31.43
N SER A 374 -14.82 -12.03 -30.82
CA SER A 374 -13.86 -12.93 -31.49
C SER A 374 -14.30 -14.39 -31.58
N THR A 375 -15.30 -14.80 -30.80
CA THR A 375 -15.83 -16.18 -30.81
C THR A 375 -17.03 -16.33 -31.81
N ASN A 376 -17.64 -15.21 -32.20
CA ASN A 376 -18.77 -15.15 -33.13
C ASN A 376 -18.34 -14.91 -34.59
N HIS A 377 -17.04 -14.82 -34.84
CA HIS A 377 -16.39 -14.82 -36.16
C HIS A 377 -15.52 -16.08 -36.32
#